data_a71c79a950548771bbb8305a59dede95
#
_entry.id   a71c79a950548771bbb8305a59dede95
#
_cell.length_a   1.000
_cell.length_b   1.000
_cell.length_c   1.000
_cell.angle_alpha   90.00
_cell.angle_beta   90.00
_cell.angle_gamma   90.00
#
_symmetry.space_group_name_H-M   'P 1'
#
loop_
_entity.id
_entity.type
_entity.pdbx_description
1 polymer ?
#
loop_
_entity_poly.entity_id
_entity_poly.type
_entity_poly.pdbx_seq_one_letter_code
_entity_poly.pdbx_strand_id
1 'polypeptide(L)'
;MRGSARPTRHKAPIDAATTAPTKRRGRPVQMPDDPSTMRSPSIDASARTSWLLATSRSCSTDPAVASRSSFVERLREHDVNADPSRVSRWESGAHTVPARVVLGYERAIGLPQGVLLSAQRGVVRTSDPRTPAPEAVQFSQDDTPADELISSLLSQAGDSAAPMTGADWLRLAVELTRFEMVLLPAETWSTVCSRLINELARTTGGDRLRRYDAAITLVSHPVAQRHVVQALGAWLVDPHVQVVSPMLSLLQHVRNDGASKLVLRLLDSDNRALSQGAVQVAAAKVARGHFQGAAMALLEQRAIRELVTPQGHSGIDILDLTTHLPGSSYQRVLMTLRDAQLRNRVTQARETRCLLVPETSRTMSRDIATKAQSATPKMYAAEPDLLLQRLVGEALFHVHGARRSMAVNLLRVSPYGSAVADACLTLASADSEFVGARAWETIWQLGVGSRRDEIVRLADNGRHPWMQRRALTALGNSGVPLDDAETAKVVDATLLTSHRGVCSAGLLALGMGAPSGLGMMDSLPAHQRAAANWWLKVGPSIADAD
;
A
#
# COMPACT_ATOMS: atom_id res chain seq x y z
N MET A 1 33.03 -84.85 -23.52
CA MET A 1 32.61 -84.36 -22.17
C MET A 1 33.17 -82.96 -22.00
N ARG A 2 32.29 -81.94 -21.99
CA ARG A 2 32.66 -80.53 -22.01
C ARG A 2 32.46 -79.99 -20.62
N GLY A 3 33.56 -79.50 -19.96
CA GLY A 3 33.50 -78.76 -18.68
C GLY A 3 33.51 -77.29 -18.93
N SER A 4 32.42 -76.65 -18.51
CA SER A 4 32.24 -75.20 -18.58
C SER A 4 32.86 -74.51 -17.34
N ALA A 5 33.84 -73.64 -17.55
CA ALA A 5 34.42 -72.77 -16.51
C ALA A 5 33.60 -71.52 -16.37
N ARG A 6 33.15 -71.20 -15.13
CA ARG A 6 32.51 -69.91 -14.75
C ARG A 6 33.57 -68.83 -14.50
N PRO A 7 33.39 -67.59 -14.97
CA PRO A 7 34.28 -66.51 -14.63
C PRO A 7 33.96 -65.93 -13.22
N THR A 8 35.00 -65.76 -12.44
CA THR A 8 35.01 -65.09 -11.14
C THR A 8 34.77 -63.62 -11.31
N ARG A 9 33.71 -63.10 -10.69
CA ARG A 9 33.42 -61.66 -10.58
C ARG A 9 34.32 -61.00 -9.50
N HIS A 10 35.22 -60.09 -9.91
CA HIS A 10 35.88 -59.16 -9.03
C HIS A 10 34.84 -58.18 -8.45
N LYS A 11 34.70 -58.15 -7.13
CA LYS A 11 33.99 -57.09 -6.40
C LYS A 11 34.91 -55.86 -6.30
N ALA A 12 34.51 -54.75 -6.92
CA ALA A 12 35.08 -53.45 -6.66
C ALA A 12 34.57 -52.90 -5.29
N PRO A 13 35.38 -52.16 -4.53
CA PRO A 13 34.94 -51.57 -3.27
C PRO A 13 33.98 -50.41 -3.57
N ILE A 14 32.80 -50.48 -2.98
CA ILE A 14 31.80 -49.41 -2.99
C ILE A 14 32.13 -48.52 -1.78
N ASP A 15 32.91 -47.46 -1.98
CA ASP A 15 32.92 -46.29 -1.09
C ASP A 15 31.71 -45.42 -1.41
N ALA A 16 30.58 -45.81 -0.87
CA ALA A 16 29.40 -44.98 -0.80
C ALA A 16 29.35 -44.35 0.60
N ALA A 17 29.90 -43.18 0.73
CA ALA A 17 29.55 -42.29 1.85
C ALA A 17 28.04 -42.02 1.76
N THR A 18 27.25 -42.84 2.40
CA THR A 18 25.82 -42.67 2.59
C THR A 18 25.65 -41.46 3.55
N THR A 19 25.52 -40.28 2.97
CA THR A 19 24.99 -39.12 3.71
C THR A 19 23.59 -39.51 4.19
N ALA A 20 23.49 -39.80 5.48
CA ALA A 20 22.21 -40.03 6.14
C ALA A 20 21.27 -38.86 5.82
N PRO A 21 20.01 -39.14 5.42
CA PRO A 21 19.07 -38.06 5.16
C PRO A 21 18.91 -37.25 6.44
N THR A 22 19.33 -35.98 6.40
CA THR A 22 19.08 -35.03 7.47
C THR A 22 17.59 -35.07 7.77
N LYS A 23 17.22 -35.56 8.95
CA LYS A 23 15.84 -35.60 9.43
C LYS A 23 15.29 -34.19 9.26
N ARG A 24 14.35 -33.99 8.32
CA ARG A 24 13.59 -32.76 8.17
C ARG A 24 12.95 -32.43 9.51
N ARG A 25 13.56 -31.50 10.26
CA ARG A 25 13.02 -31.01 11.54
C ARG A 25 11.84 -30.09 11.22
N GLY A 26 10.63 -30.55 11.51
CA GLY A 26 9.40 -29.78 11.45
C GLY A 26 8.50 -30.08 10.26
N ARG A 27 7.20 -29.92 10.46
CA ARG A 27 6.19 -29.95 9.40
C ARG A 27 6.34 -28.69 8.55
N PRO A 28 6.25 -28.75 7.22
CA PRO A 28 6.26 -27.57 6.36
C PRO A 28 5.24 -26.53 6.83
N VAL A 29 5.55 -25.25 6.64
CA VAL A 29 4.60 -24.16 6.92
C VAL A 29 3.42 -24.34 5.98
N GLN A 30 2.25 -24.58 6.55
CA GLN A 30 1.03 -24.68 5.76
C GLN A 30 0.51 -23.25 5.58
N MET A 31 0.61 -22.74 4.36
CA MET A 31 0.03 -21.44 4.01
C MET A 31 -1.49 -21.53 3.99
N PRO A 32 -2.20 -20.44 4.29
CA PRO A 32 -3.65 -20.40 4.16
C PRO A 32 -4.07 -20.63 2.72
N ASP A 33 -5.20 -21.31 2.53
CA ASP A 33 -5.78 -21.52 1.22
C ASP A 33 -6.07 -20.18 0.52
N ASP A 34 -5.98 -20.15 -0.81
CA ASP A 34 -6.36 -18.96 -1.58
C ASP A 34 -7.88 -18.69 -1.40
N PRO A 35 -8.24 -17.58 -0.76
CA PRO A 35 -9.64 -17.25 -0.52
C PRO A 35 -10.40 -16.79 -1.78
N SER A 36 -9.84 -16.98 -2.99
CA SER A 36 -10.50 -16.59 -4.26
C SER A 36 -11.88 -17.23 -4.44
N THR A 37 -12.09 -18.40 -3.86
CA THR A 37 -13.35 -19.13 -3.87
C THR A 37 -14.25 -18.80 -2.67
N MET A 38 -13.73 -18.09 -1.66
CA MET A 38 -14.46 -17.77 -0.44
C MET A 38 -15.30 -16.52 -0.61
N ARG A 39 -16.57 -16.61 -0.25
CA ARG A 39 -17.55 -15.50 -0.38
C ARG A 39 -17.60 -14.59 0.83
N SER A 40 -17.04 -15.00 1.98
CA SER A 40 -17.09 -14.22 3.22
C SER A 40 -15.91 -13.22 3.30
N PRO A 41 -16.20 -11.90 3.47
CA PRO A 41 -15.16 -10.89 3.66
C PRO A 41 -14.27 -11.13 4.87
N SER A 42 -14.81 -11.66 5.96
CA SER A 42 -14.06 -11.95 7.19
C SER A 42 -13.05 -13.09 7.01
N ILE A 43 -13.42 -14.12 6.23
CA ILE A 43 -12.50 -15.23 5.89
C ILE A 43 -11.36 -14.72 5.01
N ASP A 44 -11.66 -13.90 4.00
CA ASP A 44 -10.64 -13.27 3.15
C ASP A 44 -9.67 -12.41 3.99
N ALA A 45 -10.17 -11.62 4.93
CA ALA A 45 -9.35 -10.81 5.82
C ALA A 45 -8.47 -11.67 6.74
N SER A 46 -9.03 -12.73 7.32
CA SER A 46 -8.28 -13.67 8.17
C SER A 46 -7.16 -14.36 7.39
N ALA A 47 -7.45 -14.90 6.20
CA ALA A 47 -6.45 -15.57 5.37
C ALA A 47 -5.28 -14.64 4.97
N ARG A 48 -5.56 -13.38 4.64
CA ARG A 48 -4.52 -12.38 4.31
C ARG A 48 -3.65 -12.02 5.50
N THR A 49 -4.25 -11.84 6.66
CA THR A 49 -3.52 -11.59 7.91
C THR A 49 -2.62 -12.79 8.25
N SER A 50 -3.16 -14.00 8.18
CA SER A 50 -2.42 -15.23 8.45
C SER A 50 -1.27 -15.44 7.47
N TRP A 51 -1.49 -15.17 6.18
CA TRP A 51 -0.44 -15.20 5.16
C TRP A 51 0.69 -14.21 5.48
N LEU A 52 0.33 -12.99 5.88
CA LEU A 52 1.32 -11.97 6.22
C LEU A 52 2.21 -12.44 7.38
N LEU A 53 1.64 -12.96 8.45
CA LEU A 53 2.39 -13.47 9.60
C LEU A 53 3.26 -14.68 9.23
N ALA A 54 2.69 -15.64 8.48
CA ALA A 54 3.40 -16.84 8.04
C ALA A 54 4.61 -16.50 7.17
N THR A 55 4.45 -15.58 6.22
CA THR A 55 5.52 -15.15 5.31
C THR A 55 6.58 -14.34 6.05
N SER A 56 6.19 -13.38 6.89
CA SER A 56 7.12 -12.57 7.67
C SER A 56 8.04 -13.44 8.54
N ARG A 57 7.50 -14.48 9.18
CA ARG A 57 8.32 -15.41 9.96
C ARG A 57 9.13 -16.38 9.08
N SER A 58 8.49 -17.04 8.11
CA SER A 58 9.13 -18.14 7.36
C SER A 58 10.17 -17.70 6.36
N CYS A 59 10.12 -16.45 5.89
CA CYS A 59 11.13 -15.85 5.01
C CYS A 59 12.23 -15.12 5.79
N SER A 60 12.20 -15.14 7.12
CA SER A 60 13.29 -14.58 7.92
C SER A 60 14.59 -15.36 7.69
N THR A 61 15.69 -14.64 7.59
CA THR A 61 17.04 -15.22 7.54
C THR A 61 17.58 -15.57 8.93
N ASP A 62 16.93 -15.10 10.00
CA ASP A 62 17.23 -15.48 11.37
C ASP A 62 16.63 -16.87 11.68
N PRO A 63 17.49 -17.89 11.94
CA PRO A 63 17.02 -19.23 12.27
C PRO A 63 16.09 -19.29 13.50
N ALA A 64 16.29 -18.39 14.47
CA ALA A 64 15.46 -18.32 15.68
C ALA A 64 14.04 -17.81 15.37
N VAL A 65 13.87 -16.97 14.36
CA VAL A 65 12.58 -16.53 13.85
C VAL A 65 11.96 -17.57 12.94
N ALA A 66 12.72 -18.08 11.98
CA ALA A 66 12.22 -19.05 11.00
C ALA A 66 11.78 -20.37 11.64
N SER A 67 12.45 -20.82 12.71
CA SER A 67 12.07 -22.00 13.48
C SER A 67 10.86 -21.72 14.38
N ARG A 68 9.79 -22.49 14.19
CA ARG A 68 8.54 -22.28 14.95
C ARG A 68 8.70 -22.49 16.46
N SER A 69 9.55 -23.43 16.88
CA SER A 69 9.81 -23.69 18.31
C SER A 69 10.53 -22.51 18.99
N SER A 70 11.62 -22.04 18.39
CA SER A 70 12.38 -20.89 18.91
C SER A 70 11.58 -19.59 18.83
N PHE A 71 10.76 -19.44 17.79
CA PHE A 71 9.88 -18.29 17.63
C PHE A 71 8.83 -18.19 18.73
N VAL A 72 8.31 -19.33 19.22
CA VAL A 72 7.39 -19.37 20.36
C VAL A 72 8.05 -18.80 21.62
N GLU A 73 9.32 -19.08 21.85
CA GLU A 73 10.07 -18.53 22.97
C GLU A 73 10.17 -17.00 22.86
N ARG A 74 10.54 -16.48 21.69
CA ARG A 74 10.53 -15.04 21.44
C ARG A 74 9.16 -14.38 21.62
N LEU A 75 8.08 -15.04 21.19
CA LEU A 75 6.73 -14.52 21.41
C LEU A 75 6.39 -14.42 22.91
N ARG A 76 6.87 -15.37 23.74
CA ARG A 76 6.69 -15.32 25.19
C ARG A 76 7.47 -14.19 25.85
N GLU A 77 8.67 -13.87 25.36
CA GLU A 77 9.45 -12.70 25.79
C GLU A 77 8.70 -11.39 25.58
N HIS A 78 7.72 -11.39 24.65
CA HIS A 78 6.86 -10.27 24.34
C HIS A 78 5.39 -10.46 24.82
N ASP A 79 5.18 -11.23 25.90
CA ASP A 79 3.89 -11.49 26.57
C ASP A 79 2.80 -12.10 25.66
N VAL A 80 3.20 -12.75 24.58
CA VAL A 80 2.31 -13.55 23.76
C VAL A 80 2.38 -15.01 24.20
N ASN A 81 1.42 -15.43 25.02
CA ASN A 81 1.32 -16.83 25.43
C ASN A 81 0.94 -17.71 24.24
N ALA A 82 1.94 -18.33 23.63
CA ALA A 82 1.82 -19.19 22.45
C ALA A 82 2.49 -20.54 22.65
N ASP A 83 2.06 -21.49 21.86
CA ASP A 83 2.70 -22.78 21.63
C ASP A 83 2.81 -23.02 20.11
N PRO A 84 3.63 -23.99 19.65
CA PRO A 84 3.80 -24.24 18.22
C PRO A 84 2.51 -24.57 17.46
N SER A 85 1.51 -25.14 18.14
CA SER A 85 0.21 -25.46 17.56
C SER A 85 -0.63 -24.19 17.37
N ARG A 86 -0.61 -23.24 18.32
CA ARG A 86 -1.24 -21.93 18.19
C ARG A 86 -0.66 -21.12 17.05
N VAL A 87 0.67 -21.00 16.98
CA VAL A 87 1.37 -20.33 15.89
C VAL A 87 0.95 -20.94 14.55
N SER A 88 0.93 -22.28 14.45
CA SER A 88 0.47 -22.98 13.23
C SER A 88 -0.97 -22.61 12.85
N ARG A 89 -1.88 -22.52 13.82
CA ARG A 89 -3.29 -22.17 13.57
C ARG A 89 -3.48 -20.71 13.17
N TRP A 90 -2.70 -19.78 13.73
CA TRP A 90 -2.70 -18.39 13.30
C TRP A 90 -2.17 -18.24 11.88
N GLU A 91 -1.06 -18.90 11.56
CA GLU A 91 -0.41 -18.82 10.25
C GLU A 91 -1.16 -19.56 9.13
N SER A 92 -1.97 -20.57 9.47
CA SER A 92 -2.82 -21.28 8.50
C SER A 92 -4.21 -20.65 8.30
N GLY A 93 -4.57 -19.64 9.08
CA GLY A 93 -5.90 -19.04 9.03
C GLY A 93 -6.99 -19.84 9.75
N ALA A 94 -6.62 -20.94 10.42
CA ALA A 94 -7.57 -21.74 11.20
C ALA A 94 -8.13 -20.99 12.41
N HIS A 95 -7.41 -19.98 12.90
CA HIS A 95 -7.85 -19.10 13.98
C HIS A 95 -7.65 -17.64 13.58
N THR A 96 -8.60 -16.80 13.95
CA THR A 96 -8.46 -15.34 13.85
C THR A 96 -7.28 -14.87 14.70
N VAL A 97 -6.49 -13.95 14.15
CA VAL A 97 -5.30 -13.39 14.80
C VAL A 97 -5.67 -12.10 15.52
N PRO A 98 -5.63 -12.06 16.86
CA PRO A 98 -5.86 -10.82 17.60
C PRO A 98 -4.74 -9.80 17.36
N ALA A 99 -5.05 -8.52 17.46
CA ALA A 99 -4.10 -7.43 17.23
C ALA A 99 -2.86 -7.52 18.16
N ARG A 100 -3.03 -7.92 19.43
CA ARG A 100 -1.90 -8.15 20.35
C ARG A 100 -0.91 -9.20 19.86
N VAL A 101 -1.39 -10.21 19.13
CA VAL A 101 -0.53 -11.26 18.55
C VAL A 101 0.24 -10.68 17.37
N VAL A 102 -0.38 -9.85 16.53
CA VAL A 102 0.30 -9.15 15.43
C VAL A 102 1.43 -8.28 15.96
N LEU A 103 1.19 -7.49 17.02
CA LEU A 103 2.23 -6.70 17.69
C LEU A 103 3.35 -7.57 18.28
N GLY A 104 3.00 -8.73 18.82
CA GLY A 104 3.99 -9.70 19.30
C GLY A 104 4.86 -10.24 18.17
N TYR A 105 4.27 -10.50 16.98
CA TYR A 105 5.04 -10.90 15.81
C TYR A 105 5.99 -9.81 15.35
N GLU A 106 5.56 -8.53 15.30
CA GLU A 106 6.43 -7.40 14.96
C GLU A 106 7.67 -7.37 15.84
N ARG A 107 7.47 -7.43 17.17
CA ARG A 107 8.56 -7.41 18.15
C ARG A 107 9.48 -8.63 18.03
N ALA A 108 8.90 -9.82 17.93
CA ALA A 108 9.66 -11.07 17.83
C ALA A 108 10.47 -11.18 16.54
N ILE A 109 10.05 -10.51 15.47
CA ILE A 109 10.75 -10.47 14.17
C ILE A 109 11.73 -9.28 14.11
N GLY A 110 11.55 -8.26 14.94
CA GLY A 110 12.32 -7.01 14.91
C GLY A 110 11.81 -6.05 13.83
N LEU A 111 10.50 -6.04 13.57
CA LEU A 111 9.89 -5.09 12.62
C LEU A 111 9.49 -3.79 13.35
N PRO A 112 9.43 -2.66 12.61
CA PRO A 112 8.93 -1.41 13.16
C PRO A 112 7.52 -1.57 13.73
N GLN A 113 7.32 -1.06 14.96
CA GLN A 113 6.06 -1.24 15.66
C GLN A 113 4.87 -0.64 14.91
N GLY A 114 3.79 -1.40 14.79
CA GLY A 114 2.54 -0.99 14.14
C GLY A 114 2.48 -1.23 12.64
N VAL A 115 3.55 -1.71 11.99
CA VAL A 115 3.58 -1.89 10.53
C VAL A 115 2.69 -3.05 10.05
N LEU A 116 2.78 -4.22 10.66
CA LEU A 116 1.90 -5.35 10.36
C LEU A 116 0.48 -5.10 10.84
N LEU A 117 0.34 -4.44 12.01
CA LEU A 117 -0.95 -4.07 12.56
C LEU A 117 -1.70 -3.11 11.63
N SER A 118 -1.05 -2.07 11.11
CA SER A 118 -1.66 -1.14 10.17
C SER A 118 -2.08 -1.83 8.87
N ALA A 119 -1.29 -2.80 8.38
CA ALA A 119 -1.65 -3.61 7.22
C ALA A 119 -2.87 -4.49 7.52
N GLN A 120 -2.91 -5.18 8.66
CA GLN A 120 -4.07 -5.97 9.11
C GLN A 120 -5.33 -5.11 9.18
N ARG A 121 -5.26 -3.94 9.84
CA ARG A 121 -6.39 -3.01 9.96
C ARG A 121 -6.85 -2.51 8.57
N GLY A 122 -5.92 -2.29 7.65
CA GLY A 122 -6.20 -1.96 6.25
C GLY A 122 -6.96 -3.09 5.53
N VAL A 123 -6.58 -4.34 5.75
CA VAL A 123 -7.27 -5.51 5.21
C VAL A 123 -8.71 -5.59 5.72
N VAL A 124 -8.92 -5.48 7.04
CA VAL A 124 -10.26 -5.52 7.65
C VAL A 124 -11.16 -4.42 7.07
N ARG A 125 -10.68 -3.17 7.03
CA ARG A 125 -11.42 -2.01 6.48
C ARG A 125 -11.78 -2.16 4.99
N THR A 126 -10.95 -2.85 4.22
CA THR A 126 -11.17 -3.03 2.78
C THR A 126 -12.04 -4.25 2.48
N SER A 127 -11.94 -5.31 3.28
CA SER A 127 -12.74 -6.52 3.12
C SER A 127 -14.19 -6.30 3.50
N ASP A 128 -14.44 -5.55 4.56
CA ASP A 128 -15.79 -5.10 4.94
C ASP A 128 -15.81 -3.58 5.19
N PRO A 129 -16.14 -2.80 4.14
CA PRO A 129 -16.19 -1.34 4.25
C PRO A 129 -17.23 -0.80 5.24
N ARG A 130 -18.15 -1.65 5.74
CA ARG A 130 -19.19 -1.28 6.68
C ARG A 130 -18.86 -1.64 8.12
N THR A 131 -17.81 -2.43 8.33
CA THR A 131 -17.35 -2.79 9.67
C THR A 131 -16.92 -1.53 10.44
N PRO A 132 -17.32 -1.39 11.71
CA PRO A 132 -16.85 -0.32 12.60
C PRO A 132 -15.32 -0.28 12.67
N ALA A 133 -14.80 0.82 13.17
CA ALA A 133 -13.37 0.95 13.44
C ALA A 133 -12.86 -0.26 14.23
N PRO A 134 -11.67 -0.79 13.93
CA PRO A 134 -11.10 -1.91 14.66
C PRO A 134 -11.03 -1.62 16.15
N GLU A 135 -11.19 -2.66 16.97
CA GLU A 135 -11.07 -2.57 18.42
C GLU A 135 -9.83 -1.80 18.87
N ALA A 136 -9.97 -1.08 19.99
CA ALA A 136 -8.83 -0.43 20.63
C ALA A 136 -7.76 -1.47 20.97
N VAL A 137 -6.53 -1.20 20.58
CA VAL A 137 -5.38 -2.08 20.80
C VAL A 137 -4.51 -1.45 21.87
N GLN A 138 -4.12 -2.23 22.86
CA GLN A 138 -3.14 -1.80 23.84
C GLN A 138 -1.74 -1.99 23.25
N PHE A 139 -1.03 -0.89 23.00
CA PHE A 139 0.32 -0.91 22.42
C PHE A 139 1.41 -1.16 23.49
N SER A 140 1.18 -0.69 24.71
CA SER A 140 2.18 -0.72 25.77
C SER A 140 2.10 -1.98 26.59
N GLN A 141 3.28 -2.52 26.91
CA GLN A 141 3.51 -3.44 28.01
C GLN A 141 3.98 -2.66 29.26
N ASP A 142 4.35 -1.38 29.07
CA ASP A 142 4.84 -0.54 30.15
C ASP A 142 3.65 -0.15 31.05
N ASP A 143 3.86 -0.18 32.36
CA ASP A 143 2.92 0.25 33.38
C ASP A 143 2.70 1.77 33.40
N THR A 144 3.16 2.49 32.35
CA THR A 144 2.96 3.93 32.21
C THR A 144 1.46 4.21 32.15
N PRO A 145 0.92 5.05 33.04
CA PRO A 145 -0.47 5.45 33.00
C PRO A 145 -0.84 6.05 31.64
N ALA A 146 -2.04 5.72 31.15
CA ALA A 146 -2.48 6.13 29.80
C ALA A 146 -2.50 7.64 29.65
N ASP A 147 -2.81 8.39 30.70
CA ASP A 147 -2.83 9.86 30.73
C ASP A 147 -1.42 10.48 30.64
N GLU A 148 -0.43 9.91 31.31
CA GLU A 148 0.97 10.36 31.19
C GLU A 148 1.51 10.11 29.77
N LEU A 149 1.22 8.92 29.23
CA LEU A 149 1.58 8.58 27.86
C LEU A 149 0.96 9.53 26.84
N ILE A 150 -0.37 9.77 26.94
CA ILE A 150 -1.08 10.70 26.05
C ILE A 150 -0.51 12.10 26.19
N SER A 151 -0.25 12.59 27.41
CA SER A 151 0.34 13.90 27.66
C SER A 151 1.71 14.03 27.00
N SER A 152 2.58 13.02 27.14
CA SER A 152 3.91 13.00 26.53
C SER A 152 3.82 13.05 25.00
N LEU A 153 2.99 12.19 24.39
CA LEU A 153 2.81 12.13 22.94
C LEU A 153 2.14 13.41 22.38
N LEU A 154 1.20 14.02 23.12
CA LEU A 154 0.61 15.30 22.74
C LEU A 154 1.61 16.45 22.80
N SER A 155 2.48 16.46 23.82
CA SER A 155 3.57 17.44 23.91
C SER A 155 4.52 17.33 22.74
N GLN A 156 4.96 16.11 22.40
CA GLN A 156 5.80 15.85 21.23
C GLN A 156 5.09 16.24 19.92
N ALA A 157 3.81 15.88 19.77
CA ALA A 157 3.03 16.22 18.58
C ALA A 157 2.81 17.75 18.44
N GLY A 158 2.82 18.49 19.54
CA GLY A 158 2.72 19.97 19.56
C GLY A 158 4.04 20.67 19.22
N ASP A 159 5.17 20.04 19.46
CA ASP A 159 6.50 20.59 19.16
C ASP A 159 7.00 20.13 17.79
N SER A 160 7.06 21.05 16.84
CA SER A 160 7.51 20.73 15.48
C SER A 160 8.98 20.26 15.40
N ALA A 161 9.81 20.55 16.40
CA ALA A 161 11.19 20.10 16.47
C ALA A 161 11.34 18.70 17.07
N ALA A 162 10.36 18.24 17.86
CA ALA A 162 10.39 16.91 18.44
C ALA A 162 10.07 15.85 17.38
N PRO A 163 10.88 14.78 17.23
CA PRO A 163 10.60 13.71 16.27
C PRO A 163 9.34 12.93 16.70
N MET A 164 8.49 12.59 15.73
CA MET A 164 7.33 11.73 15.89
C MET A 164 7.41 10.59 14.86
N THR A 165 7.55 9.37 15.32
CA THR A 165 7.52 8.20 14.43
C THR A 165 6.09 7.85 14.00
N GLY A 166 5.94 7.04 12.95
CA GLY A 166 4.63 6.52 12.57
C GLY A 166 4.00 5.65 13.68
N ALA A 167 4.84 4.98 14.50
CA ALA A 167 4.39 4.22 15.66
C ALA A 167 3.81 5.15 16.75
N ASP A 168 4.48 6.28 17.03
CA ASP A 168 4.00 7.26 18.01
C ASP A 168 2.67 7.89 17.58
N TRP A 169 2.55 8.25 16.31
CA TRP A 169 1.29 8.74 15.74
C TRP A 169 0.16 7.73 15.86
N LEU A 170 0.44 6.46 15.53
CA LEU A 170 -0.56 5.40 15.63
C LEU A 170 -0.96 5.15 17.10
N ARG A 171 0.02 5.14 18.01
CA ARG A 171 -0.20 4.98 19.45
C ARG A 171 -1.04 6.13 20.00
N LEU A 172 -0.67 7.39 19.69
CA LEU A 172 -1.44 8.55 20.11
C LEU A 172 -2.89 8.48 19.63
N ALA A 173 -3.10 8.17 18.33
CA ALA A 173 -4.43 8.08 17.75
C ALA A 173 -5.27 6.99 18.43
N VAL A 174 -4.71 5.82 18.70
CA VAL A 174 -5.40 4.71 19.35
C VAL A 174 -5.73 5.04 20.78
N GLU A 175 -4.79 5.59 21.55
CA GLU A 175 -5.03 5.95 22.96
C GLU A 175 -6.09 7.06 23.08
N LEU A 176 -6.04 8.09 22.25
CA LEU A 176 -7.08 9.15 22.24
C LEU A 176 -8.47 8.57 21.92
N THR A 177 -8.56 7.61 21.01
CA THR A 177 -9.86 7.05 20.60
C THR A 177 -10.43 6.00 21.55
N ARG A 178 -9.73 5.65 22.64
CA ARG A 178 -10.29 4.86 23.74
C ARG A 178 -11.32 5.63 24.57
N PHE A 179 -11.30 6.96 24.49
CA PHE A 179 -12.23 7.83 25.20
C PHE A 179 -13.29 8.35 24.22
N GLU A 180 -14.56 8.22 24.55
CA GLU A 180 -15.65 8.78 23.73
C GLU A 180 -15.58 10.30 23.62
N MET A 181 -15.10 10.94 24.68
CA MET A 181 -14.92 12.39 24.78
C MET A 181 -13.47 12.71 25.14
N VAL A 182 -12.83 13.51 24.31
CA VAL A 182 -11.48 14.04 24.54
C VAL A 182 -11.56 15.56 24.56
N LEU A 183 -11.34 16.14 25.72
CA LEU A 183 -11.40 17.60 25.93
C LEU A 183 -10.01 18.21 25.76
N LEU A 184 -9.62 18.47 24.52
CA LEU A 184 -8.42 19.23 24.18
C LEU A 184 -8.82 20.60 23.62
N PRO A 185 -8.02 21.66 23.87
CA PRO A 185 -8.18 22.96 23.21
C PRO A 185 -8.21 22.82 21.69
N ALA A 186 -9.03 23.65 21.02
CA ALA A 186 -9.15 23.62 19.55
C ALA A 186 -7.79 23.86 18.85
N GLU A 187 -6.93 24.69 19.44
CA GLU A 187 -5.58 24.96 18.95
C GLU A 187 -4.69 23.69 19.00
N THR A 188 -4.75 22.94 20.09
CA THR A 188 -4.03 21.67 20.23
C THR A 188 -4.47 20.69 19.14
N TRP A 189 -5.78 20.51 18.94
CA TRP A 189 -6.31 19.67 17.86
C TRP A 189 -5.83 20.16 16.49
N SER A 190 -5.90 21.47 16.24
CA SER A 190 -5.46 22.05 14.96
C SER A 190 -3.98 21.77 14.69
N THR A 191 -3.12 21.99 15.70
CA THR A 191 -1.68 21.76 15.60
C THR A 191 -1.37 20.28 15.32
N VAL A 192 -1.91 19.39 16.14
CA VAL A 192 -1.70 17.93 16.02
C VAL A 192 -2.18 17.41 14.67
N CYS A 193 -3.41 17.76 14.27
CA CYS A 193 -3.97 17.28 13.00
C CYS A 193 -3.23 17.87 11.78
N SER A 194 -2.87 19.15 11.80
CA SER A 194 -2.13 19.79 10.71
C SER A 194 -0.74 19.20 10.55
N ARG A 195 -0.05 18.92 11.66
CA ARG A 195 1.25 18.25 11.63
C ARG A 195 1.14 16.82 11.09
N LEU A 196 0.19 16.03 11.58
CA LEU A 196 -0.01 14.66 11.07
C LEU A 196 -0.28 14.65 9.55
N ILE A 197 -1.11 15.56 9.04
CA ILE A 197 -1.39 15.69 7.61
C ILE A 197 -0.13 16.08 6.83
N ASN A 198 0.66 17.04 7.34
CA ASN A 198 1.91 17.45 6.73
C ASN A 198 2.93 16.31 6.68
N GLU A 199 3.12 15.58 7.78
CA GLU A 199 4.04 14.44 7.82
C GLU A 199 3.56 13.28 6.94
N LEU A 200 2.26 12.97 6.93
CA LEU A 200 1.68 11.94 6.05
C LEU A 200 1.94 12.23 4.57
N ALA A 201 1.94 13.51 4.17
CA ALA A 201 2.23 13.92 2.79
C ALA A 201 3.69 13.66 2.38
N ARG A 202 4.61 13.69 3.35
CA ARG A 202 6.06 13.57 3.14
C ARG A 202 6.63 12.19 3.47
N THR A 203 5.82 11.27 3.97
CA THR A 203 6.27 9.92 4.30
C THR A 203 5.99 8.93 3.18
N THR A 204 6.76 7.86 3.16
CA THR A 204 6.64 6.76 2.20
C THR A 204 6.61 5.41 2.92
N GLY A 205 6.48 4.32 2.19
CA GLY A 205 6.68 2.99 2.74
C GLY A 205 5.79 2.64 3.95
N GLY A 206 6.36 1.96 4.91
CA GLY A 206 5.75 1.56 6.18
C GLY A 206 5.39 2.75 7.07
N ASP A 207 6.21 3.80 7.05
CA ASP A 207 6.04 5.01 7.85
C ASP A 207 4.77 5.75 7.44
N ARG A 208 4.49 5.82 6.13
CA ARG A 208 3.23 6.36 5.62
C ARG A 208 2.05 5.49 6.02
N LEU A 209 2.20 4.16 6.00
CA LEU A 209 1.11 3.25 6.35
C LEU A 209 0.66 3.45 7.80
N ARG A 210 1.61 3.59 8.73
CA ARG A 210 1.33 3.85 10.16
C ARG A 210 0.65 5.20 10.38
N ARG A 211 1.18 6.30 9.78
CA ARG A 211 0.57 7.65 9.86
C ARG A 211 -0.81 7.70 9.20
N TYR A 212 -0.97 7.00 8.09
CA TYR A 212 -2.27 6.90 7.43
C TYR A 212 -3.30 6.18 8.30
N ASP A 213 -2.90 5.09 8.97
CA ASP A 213 -3.77 4.38 9.91
C ASP A 213 -4.11 5.23 11.15
N ALA A 214 -3.16 6.00 11.66
CA ALA A 214 -3.38 7.00 12.72
C ALA A 214 -4.42 8.05 12.29
N ALA A 215 -4.27 8.63 11.10
CA ALA A 215 -5.21 9.62 10.57
C ALA A 215 -6.62 9.03 10.37
N ILE A 216 -6.74 7.78 9.87
CA ILE A 216 -8.04 7.09 9.77
C ILE A 216 -8.65 6.86 11.17
N THR A 217 -7.84 6.49 12.13
CA THR A 217 -8.29 6.27 13.51
C THR A 217 -8.88 7.55 14.09
N LEU A 218 -8.18 8.68 13.96
CA LEU A 218 -8.68 9.99 14.38
C LEU A 218 -9.92 10.43 13.58
N VAL A 219 -9.95 10.22 12.27
CA VAL A 219 -11.13 10.55 11.42
C VAL A 219 -12.36 9.74 11.81
N SER A 220 -12.20 8.57 12.38
CA SER A 220 -13.31 7.74 12.85
C SER A 220 -13.84 8.17 14.23
N HIS A 221 -13.11 9.01 14.95
CA HIS A 221 -13.50 9.50 16.29
C HIS A 221 -14.38 10.76 16.21
N PRO A 222 -15.54 10.82 16.89
CA PRO A 222 -16.51 11.93 16.75
C PRO A 222 -15.93 13.32 16.99
N VAL A 223 -15.07 13.48 17.99
CA VAL A 223 -14.46 14.77 18.34
C VAL A 223 -13.33 15.13 17.38
N ALA A 224 -12.40 14.19 17.11
CA ALA A 224 -11.22 14.44 16.28
C ALA A 224 -11.57 14.64 14.79
N GLN A 225 -12.63 13.98 14.29
CA GLN A 225 -13.04 13.99 12.88
C GLN A 225 -13.08 15.39 12.27
N ARG A 226 -13.73 16.35 12.97
CA ARG A 226 -13.87 17.72 12.47
C ARG A 226 -12.51 18.41 12.28
N HIS A 227 -11.56 18.17 13.17
CA HIS A 227 -10.23 18.80 13.14
C HIS A 227 -9.35 18.19 12.05
N VAL A 228 -9.40 16.85 11.86
CA VAL A 228 -8.71 16.19 10.73
C VAL A 228 -9.27 16.68 9.40
N VAL A 229 -10.61 16.76 9.25
CA VAL A 229 -11.24 17.25 8.02
C VAL A 229 -10.90 18.73 7.78
N GLN A 230 -10.82 19.55 8.82
CA GLN A 230 -10.41 20.94 8.71
C GLN A 230 -8.94 21.08 8.27
N ALA A 231 -8.01 20.35 8.89
CA ALA A 231 -6.60 20.31 8.50
C ALA A 231 -6.42 19.84 7.05
N LEU A 232 -7.17 18.80 6.67
CA LEU A 232 -7.20 18.29 5.30
C LEU A 232 -7.74 19.34 4.32
N GLY A 233 -8.82 20.04 4.68
CA GLY A 233 -9.36 21.14 3.87
C GLY A 233 -8.36 22.26 3.66
N ALA A 234 -7.65 22.67 4.71
CA ALA A 234 -6.58 23.67 4.61
C ALA A 234 -5.44 23.24 3.69
N TRP A 235 -5.05 21.96 3.75
CA TRP A 235 -4.05 21.38 2.85
C TRP A 235 -4.48 21.43 1.38
N LEU A 236 -5.72 21.03 1.09
CA LEU A 236 -6.23 20.89 -0.29
C LEU A 236 -6.61 22.24 -0.95
N VAL A 237 -6.80 23.29 -0.16
CA VAL A 237 -7.10 24.65 -0.66
C VAL A 237 -5.85 25.36 -1.19
N ASP A 238 -4.64 24.92 -0.81
CA ASP A 238 -3.41 25.50 -1.35
C ASP A 238 -3.37 25.28 -2.89
N PRO A 239 -3.37 26.37 -3.70
CA PRO A 239 -3.39 26.25 -5.16
C PRO A 239 -2.14 25.57 -5.74
N HIS A 240 -1.08 25.49 -4.95
CA HIS A 240 0.22 24.91 -5.34
C HIS A 240 0.45 23.52 -4.74
N VAL A 241 -0.55 22.92 -4.09
CA VAL A 241 -0.45 21.60 -3.49
C VAL A 241 0.06 20.56 -4.49
N GLN A 242 1.10 19.83 -4.10
CA GLN A 242 1.71 18.79 -4.96
C GLN A 242 1.32 17.38 -4.55
N VAL A 243 0.95 17.15 -3.30
CA VAL A 243 0.56 15.84 -2.75
C VAL A 243 -0.93 15.84 -2.42
N VAL A 244 -1.73 15.21 -3.26
CA VAL A 244 -3.19 15.24 -3.20
C VAL A 244 -3.79 13.88 -2.82
N SER A 245 -3.43 12.84 -3.55
CA SER A 245 -4.11 11.53 -3.49
C SER A 245 -4.13 10.88 -2.10
N PRO A 246 -3.01 10.78 -1.35
CA PRO A 246 -3.04 10.17 -0.02
C PRO A 246 -3.96 10.93 0.95
N MET A 247 -4.00 12.26 0.81
CA MET A 247 -4.80 13.14 1.67
C MET A 247 -6.29 12.98 1.39
N LEU A 248 -6.68 13.10 0.11
CA LEU A 248 -8.07 12.94 -0.29
C LEU A 248 -8.66 11.60 0.11
N SER A 249 -7.86 10.53 0.07
CA SER A 249 -8.33 9.19 0.41
C SER A 249 -8.84 9.07 1.87
N LEU A 250 -8.42 9.96 2.78
CA LEU A 250 -8.96 10.00 4.13
C LEU A 250 -10.46 10.32 4.16
N LEU A 251 -10.96 11.13 3.21
CA LEU A 251 -12.39 11.49 3.13
C LEU A 251 -13.31 10.29 2.86
N GLN A 252 -12.78 9.18 2.32
CA GLN A 252 -13.57 7.97 2.13
C GLN A 252 -14.07 7.37 3.45
N HIS A 253 -13.36 7.63 4.56
CA HIS A 253 -13.72 7.13 5.89
C HIS A 253 -14.67 8.05 6.66
N VAL A 254 -14.89 9.27 6.18
CA VAL A 254 -15.77 10.27 6.82
C VAL A 254 -17.21 10.09 6.33
N ARG A 255 -18.14 9.79 7.23
CA ARG A 255 -19.56 9.51 6.90
C ARG A 255 -20.47 10.77 6.97
N ASN A 256 -19.94 11.96 7.13
CA ASN A 256 -20.78 13.16 7.22
C ASN A 256 -21.08 13.80 5.85
N ASP A 257 -22.18 14.58 5.80
CA ASP A 257 -22.60 15.27 4.59
C ASP A 257 -21.60 16.32 4.10
N GLY A 258 -20.87 16.97 5.02
CA GLY A 258 -19.88 17.99 4.67
C GLY A 258 -18.75 17.41 3.83
N ALA A 259 -18.19 16.25 4.25
CA ALA A 259 -17.17 15.55 3.48
C ALA A 259 -17.71 15.04 2.13
N SER A 260 -18.96 14.56 2.10
CA SER A 260 -19.59 14.10 0.86
C SER A 260 -19.80 15.26 -0.13
N LYS A 261 -20.26 16.42 0.35
CA LYS A 261 -20.38 17.65 -0.45
C LYS A 261 -19.04 18.18 -0.93
N LEU A 262 -17.98 18.07 -0.09
CA LEU A 262 -16.62 18.44 -0.49
C LEU A 262 -16.14 17.56 -1.65
N VAL A 263 -16.30 16.24 -1.56
CA VAL A 263 -15.92 15.32 -2.63
C VAL A 263 -16.65 15.65 -3.93
N LEU A 264 -17.98 15.89 -3.88
CA LEU A 264 -18.76 16.24 -5.07
C LEU A 264 -18.26 17.56 -5.72
N ARG A 265 -17.93 18.59 -4.92
CA ARG A 265 -17.35 19.83 -5.45
C ARG A 265 -15.98 19.62 -6.11
N LEU A 266 -15.13 18.77 -5.52
CA LEU A 266 -13.81 18.47 -6.06
C LEU A 266 -13.84 17.67 -7.37
N LEU A 267 -14.95 16.98 -7.70
CA LEU A 267 -15.12 16.35 -9.00
C LEU A 267 -15.00 17.33 -10.17
N ASP A 268 -15.47 18.56 -9.99
CA ASP A 268 -15.46 19.60 -11.02
C ASP A 268 -14.28 20.59 -10.85
N SER A 269 -13.25 20.22 -10.09
CA SER A 269 -12.05 21.03 -9.91
C SER A 269 -11.22 21.12 -11.20
N ASP A 270 -10.74 22.32 -11.53
CA ASP A 270 -9.79 22.56 -12.62
C ASP A 270 -8.43 21.88 -12.36
N ASN A 271 -8.11 21.62 -11.09
CA ASN A 271 -6.95 20.83 -10.73
C ASN A 271 -7.22 19.35 -10.99
N ARG A 272 -6.61 18.81 -12.04
CA ARG A 272 -6.78 17.42 -12.49
C ARG A 272 -6.50 16.40 -11.38
N ALA A 273 -5.49 16.62 -10.54
CA ALA A 273 -5.15 15.71 -9.46
C ALA A 273 -6.27 15.66 -8.39
N LEU A 274 -6.86 16.82 -8.07
CA LEU A 274 -8.01 16.91 -7.17
C LEU A 274 -9.24 16.21 -7.76
N SER A 275 -9.56 16.49 -9.03
CA SER A 275 -10.72 15.86 -9.70
C SER A 275 -10.57 14.35 -9.80
N GLN A 276 -9.40 13.82 -10.18
CA GLN A 276 -9.14 12.38 -10.23
C GLN A 276 -9.21 11.73 -8.84
N GLY A 277 -8.55 12.33 -7.85
CA GLY A 277 -8.62 11.85 -6.47
C GLY A 277 -10.05 11.86 -5.92
N ALA A 278 -10.86 12.85 -6.28
CA ALA A 278 -12.27 12.92 -5.90
C ALA A 278 -13.09 11.77 -6.51
N VAL A 279 -12.82 11.35 -7.75
CA VAL A 279 -13.47 10.17 -8.37
C VAL A 279 -13.15 8.90 -7.59
N GLN A 280 -11.88 8.69 -7.21
CA GLN A 280 -11.45 7.54 -6.41
C GLN A 280 -12.16 7.51 -5.04
N VAL A 281 -12.19 8.66 -4.36
CA VAL A 281 -12.90 8.78 -3.06
C VAL A 281 -14.40 8.58 -3.23
N ALA A 282 -15.00 9.10 -4.31
CA ALA A 282 -16.42 8.92 -4.60
C ALA A 282 -16.74 7.43 -4.80
N ALA A 283 -15.93 6.68 -5.55
CA ALA A 283 -16.08 5.22 -5.73
C ALA A 283 -16.09 4.49 -4.37
N ALA A 284 -15.11 4.80 -3.51
CA ALA A 284 -15.02 4.20 -2.19
C ALA A 284 -16.19 4.61 -1.27
N LYS A 285 -16.68 5.84 -1.35
CA LYS A 285 -17.86 6.30 -0.57
C LYS A 285 -19.16 5.66 -1.08
N VAL A 286 -19.30 5.42 -2.40
CA VAL A 286 -20.42 4.67 -2.98
C VAL A 286 -20.42 3.24 -2.44
N ALA A 287 -19.26 2.56 -2.43
CA ALA A 287 -19.12 1.22 -1.88
C ALA A 287 -19.56 1.13 -0.40
N ARG A 288 -19.35 2.20 0.37
CA ARG A 288 -19.74 2.33 1.78
C ARG A 288 -21.20 2.81 1.99
N GLY A 289 -21.91 3.15 0.93
CA GLY A 289 -23.29 3.66 1.01
C GLY A 289 -23.39 5.10 1.57
N HIS A 290 -22.36 5.91 1.39
CA HIS A 290 -22.33 7.29 1.88
C HIS A 290 -23.03 8.29 0.95
N PHE A 291 -23.44 7.89 -0.25
CA PHE A 291 -24.19 8.73 -1.19
C PHE A 291 -25.59 8.18 -1.42
N GLN A 292 -26.58 9.06 -1.50
CA GLN A 292 -27.97 8.74 -1.78
C GLN A 292 -28.62 9.87 -2.60
N GLY A 293 -29.80 9.59 -3.19
CA GLY A 293 -30.64 10.60 -3.86
C GLY A 293 -29.90 11.39 -4.95
N ALA A 294 -29.96 12.70 -4.88
CA ALA A 294 -29.38 13.61 -5.88
C ALA A 294 -27.85 13.44 -6.03
N ALA A 295 -27.13 13.15 -4.96
CA ALA A 295 -25.70 12.89 -5.03
C ALA A 295 -25.35 11.66 -5.87
N MET A 296 -26.14 10.58 -5.75
CA MET A 296 -25.99 9.38 -6.58
C MET A 296 -26.27 9.68 -8.06
N ALA A 297 -27.30 10.49 -8.35
CA ALA A 297 -27.61 10.91 -9.72
C ALA A 297 -26.48 11.73 -10.36
N LEU A 298 -25.84 12.61 -9.61
CA LEU A 298 -24.65 13.36 -10.07
C LEU A 298 -23.49 12.41 -10.42
N LEU A 299 -23.22 11.42 -9.58
CA LEU A 299 -22.15 10.44 -9.83
C LEU A 299 -22.46 9.56 -11.04
N GLU A 300 -23.72 9.19 -11.25
CA GLU A 300 -24.17 8.48 -12.45
C GLU A 300 -23.94 9.31 -13.72
N GLN A 301 -24.34 10.59 -13.71
CA GLN A 301 -24.10 11.50 -14.85
C GLN A 301 -22.61 11.70 -15.12
N ARG A 302 -21.79 11.80 -14.05
CA ARG A 302 -20.35 11.89 -14.18
C ARG A 302 -19.76 10.64 -14.83
N ALA A 303 -20.20 9.44 -14.39
CA ALA A 303 -19.76 8.18 -14.97
C ALA A 303 -20.08 8.09 -16.46
N ILE A 304 -21.30 8.45 -16.87
CA ILE A 304 -21.70 8.46 -18.27
C ILE A 304 -20.81 9.43 -19.09
N ARG A 305 -20.64 10.67 -18.62
CA ARG A 305 -19.86 11.69 -19.31
C ARG A 305 -18.42 11.25 -19.54
N GLU A 306 -17.76 10.73 -18.51
CA GLU A 306 -16.35 10.34 -18.61
C GLU A 306 -16.12 9.03 -19.35
N LEU A 307 -17.06 8.09 -19.30
CA LEU A 307 -16.98 6.86 -20.11
C LEU A 307 -17.08 7.16 -21.60
N VAL A 308 -17.94 8.11 -21.99
CA VAL A 308 -18.14 8.47 -23.40
C VAL A 308 -16.98 9.31 -23.95
N THR A 309 -16.34 10.11 -23.10
CA THR A 309 -15.21 10.98 -23.48
C THR A 309 -13.97 10.68 -22.64
N PRO A 310 -13.34 9.50 -22.79
CA PRO A 310 -12.23 9.12 -21.94
C PRO A 310 -11.03 10.05 -22.16
N GLN A 311 -10.64 10.76 -21.12
CA GLN A 311 -9.42 11.58 -21.07
C GLN A 311 -8.31 10.80 -20.35
N GLY A 312 -7.61 9.92 -21.06
CA GLY A 312 -6.42 9.24 -20.54
C GLY A 312 -6.69 8.31 -19.35
N HIS A 313 -5.85 8.38 -18.33
CA HIS A 313 -5.87 7.48 -17.15
C HIS A 313 -7.13 7.58 -16.26
N SER A 314 -7.97 8.60 -16.46
CA SER A 314 -9.27 8.74 -15.77
C SER A 314 -10.22 7.55 -16.01
N GLY A 315 -10.04 6.82 -17.11
CA GLY A 315 -10.89 5.67 -17.42
C GLY A 315 -10.87 4.54 -16.38
N ILE A 316 -9.78 4.36 -15.61
CA ILE A 316 -9.71 3.33 -14.56
C ILE A 316 -10.54 3.74 -13.34
N ASP A 317 -10.40 4.99 -12.91
CA ASP A 317 -11.09 5.49 -11.72
C ASP A 317 -12.60 5.59 -11.96
N ILE A 318 -12.99 5.92 -13.18
CA ILE A 318 -14.39 5.95 -13.56
C ILE A 318 -14.99 4.54 -13.71
N LEU A 319 -14.21 3.54 -14.15
CA LEU A 319 -14.61 2.14 -14.11
C LEU A 319 -14.82 1.68 -12.67
N ASP A 320 -13.91 2.05 -11.74
CA ASP A 320 -14.06 1.77 -10.32
C ASP A 320 -15.38 2.34 -9.79
N LEU A 321 -15.64 3.64 -9.98
CA LEU A 321 -16.89 4.27 -9.60
C LEU A 321 -18.10 3.54 -10.20
N THR A 322 -18.07 3.27 -11.51
CA THR A 322 -19.18 2.66 -12.23
C THR A 322 -19.52 1.27 -11.70
N THR A 323 -18.48 0.47 -11.38
CA THR A 323 -18.68 -0.89 -10.86
C THR A 323 -19.27 -0.92 -9.45
N HIS A 324 -19.15 0.18 -8.69
CA HIS A 324 -19.75 0.32 -7.37
C HIS A 324 -21.17 0.88 -7.39
N LEU A 325 -21.65 1.43 -8.49
CA LEU A 325 -23.01 1.96 -8.58
C LEU A 325 -24.06 0.89 -8.24
N PRO A 326 -25.16 1.25 -7.55
CA PRO A 326 -26.30 0.37 -7.33
C PRO A 326 -26.83 -0.19 -8.64
N GLY A 327 -27.44 -1.38 -8.60
CA GLY A 327 -27.89 -2.10 -9.79
C GLY A 327 -28.70 -1.26 -10.78
N SER A 328 -29.66 -0.46 -10.30
CA SER A 328 -30.47 0.42 -11.14
C SER A 328 -29.66 1.55 -11.80
N SER A 329 -28.78 2.21 -11.06
CA SER A 329 -27.90 3.25 -11.60
C SER A 329 -26.91 2.68 -12.61
N TYR A 330 -26.32 1.53 -12.29
CA TYR A 330 -25.44 0.82 -13.20
C TYR A 330 -26.10 0.46 -14.52
N GLN A 331 -27.35 -0.06 -14.48
CA GLN A 331 -28.09 -0.39 -15.70
C GLN A 331 -28.39 0.85 -16.54
N ARG A 332 -28.75 1.98 -15.92
CA ARG A 332 -28.95 3.24 -16.65
C ARG A 332 -27.66 3.70 -17.35
N VAL A 333 -26.49 3.59 -16.67
CA VAL A 333 -25.21 3.87 -17.30
C VAL A 333 -25.00 2.98 -18.53
N LEU A 334 -25.16 1.65 -18.39
CA LEU A 334 -24.98 0.72 -19.52
C LEU A 334 -25.90 1.01 -20.71
N MET A 335 -27.17 1.32 -20.46
CA MET A 335 -28.14 1.62 -21.51
C MET A 335 -27.82 2.92 -22.25
N THR A 336 -27.13 3.86 -21.61
CA THR A 336 -26.74 5.14 -22.24
C THR A 336 -25.51 5.00 -23.11
N LEU A 337 -24.65 4.02 -22.85
CA LEU A 337 -23.45 3.78 -23.66
C LEU A 337 -23.82 3.19 -25.01
N ARG A 338 -23.55 3.94 -26.11
CA ARG A 338 -23.80 3.48 -27.49
C ARG A 338 -22.77 2.47 -27.98
N ASP A 339 -21.51 2.62 -27.56
CA ASP A 339 -20.41 1.73 -27.95
C ASP A 339 -20.55 0.35 -27.28
N ALA A 340 -20.68 -0.69 -28.09
CA ALA A 340 -20.81 -2.08 -27.63
C ALA A 340 -19.50 -2.59 -26.95
N GLN A 341 -18.32 -2.16 -27.46
CA GLN A 341 -17.04 -2.57 -26.86
C GLN A 341 -16.88 -1.96 -25.47
N LEU A 342 -17.26 -0.69 -25.32
CA LEU A 342 -17.25 -0.02 -24.02
C LEU A 342 -18.23 -0.66 -23.03
N ARG A 343 -19.45 -0.99 -23.46
CA ARG A 343 -20.42 -1.74 -22.63
C ARG A 343 -19.84 -3.06 -22.17
N ASN A 344 -19.26 -3.84 -23.08
CA ASN A 344 -18.66 -5.13 -22.75
C ASN A 344 -17.51 -4.97 -21.75
N ARG A 345 -16.65 -3.95 -21.92
CA ARG A 345 -15.56 -3.65 -20.99
C ARG A 345 -16.08 -3.30 -19.59
N VAL A 346 -17.11 -2.46 -19.48
CA VAL A 346 -17.72 -2.09 -18.19
C VAL A 346 -18.36 -3.32 -17.53
N THR A 347 -19.06 -4.16 -18.31
CA THR A 347 -19.68 -5.39 -17.81
C THR A 347 -18.63 -6.38 -17.32
N GLN A 348 -17.60 -6.63 -18.13
CA GLN A 348 -16.47 -7.49 -17.74
C GLN A 348 -15.80 -7.00 -16.45
N ALA A 349 -15.51 -5.69 -16.35
CA ALA A 349 -14.89 -5.10 -15.16
C ALA A 349 -15.76 -5.33 -13.90
N ARG A 350 -17.09 -5.23 -14.00
CA ARG A 350 -17.99 -5.49 -12.88
C ARG A 350 -18.07 -6.97 -12.50
N GLU A 351 -18.12 -7.86 -13.48
CA GLU A 351 -18.27 -9.31 -13.26
C GLU A 351 -16.97 -9.95 -12.74
N THR A 352 -15.85 -9.64 -13.39
CA THR A 352 -14.55 -10.26 -13.10
C THR A 352 -13.73 -9.51 -12.05
N ARG A 353 -14.11 -8.26 -11.75
CA ARG A 353 -13.35 -7.33 -10.91
C ARG A 353 -11.94 -7.04 -11.43
N CYS A 354 -11.69 -7.30 -12.70
CA CYS A 354 -10.38 -7.18 -13.33
C CYS A 354 -10.41 -6.15 -14.47
N LEU A 355 -9.32 -5.37 -14.58
CA LEU A 355 -9.11 -4.38 -15.65
C LEU A 355 -8.67 -5.01 -16.97
N LEU A 356 -8.18 -6.23 -16.94
CA LEU A 356 -7.77 -7.04 -18.09
C LEU A 356 -8.61 -8.30 -18.22
N VAL A 357 -8.46 -9.00 -19.33
CA VAL A 357 -8.97 -10.37 -19.48
C VAL A 357 -8.37 -11.24 -18.37
N PRO A 358 -9.19 -12.03 -17.64
CA PRO A 358 -8.74 -12.77 -16.48
C PRO A 358 -7.55 -13.70 -16.72
N GLU A 359 -7.48 -14.37 -17.88
CA GLU A 359 -6.37 -15.21 -18.26
C GLU A 359 -5.05 -14.45 -18.33
N THR A 360 -5.04 -13.32 -19.03
CA THR A 360 -3.87 -12.45 -19.19
C THR A 360 -3.39 -11.94 -17.83
N SER A 361 -4.31 -11.48 -17.00
CA SER A 361 -4.02 -11.05 -15.63
C SER A 361 -3.40 -12.16 -14.79
N ARG A 362 -3.97 -13.38 -14.83
CA ARG A 362 -3.45 -14.53 -14.08
C ARG A 362 -2.05 -14.94 -14.55
N THR A 363 -1.79 -14.96 -15.85
CA THR A 363 -0.46 -15.28 -16.39
C THR A 363 0.58 -14.29 -15.93
N MET A 364 0.34 -12.98 -16.11
CA MET A 364 1.27 -11.93 -15.68
C MET A 364 1.52 -11.98 -14.16
N SER A 365 0.46 -12.16 -13.40
CA SER A 365 0.56 -12.21 -11.93
C SER A 365 1.34 -13.43 -11.44
N ARG A 366 1.16 -14.57 -12.07
CA ARG A 366 1.92 -15.80 -11.78
C ARG A 366 3.40 -15.61 -12.07
N ASP A 367 3.74 -15.04 -13.21
CA ASP A 367 5.14 -14.81 -13.61
C ASP A 367 5.86 -13.89 -12.62
N ILE A 368 5.22 -12.79 -12.23
CA ILE A 368 5.78 -11.86 -11.23
C ILE A 368 5.91 -12.55 -9.87
N ALA A 369 4.86 -13.23 -9.40
CA ALA A 369 4.88 -13.92 -8.12
C ALA A 369 5.95 -15.01 -8.07
N THR A 370 6.13 -15.77 -9.16
CA THR A 370 7.17 -16.80 -9.26
C THR A 370 8.57 -16.20 -9.20
N LYS A 371 8.82 -15.10 -9.92
CA LYS A 371 10.09 -14.36 -9.86
C LYS A 371 10.37 -13.84 -8.45
N ALA A 372 9.36 -13.20 -7.84
CA ALA A 372 9.49 -12.65 -6.48
C ALA A 372 9.71 -13.76 -5.46
N GLN A 373 8.99 -14.88 -5.56
CA GLN A 373 9.16 -16.03 -4.69
C GLN A 373 10.55 -16.65 -4.80
N SER A 374 11.11 -16.72 -6.01
CA SER A 374 12.46 -17.26 -6.25
C SER A 374 13.56 -16.33 -5.76
N ALA A 375 13.35 -15.02 -5.80
CA ALA A 375 14.32 -14.02 -5.35
C ALA A 375 14.30 -13.79 -3.82
N THR A 376 13.24 -14.22 -3.13
CA THR A 376 13.11 -14.01 -1.68
C THR A 376 13.76 -15.16 -0.91
N PRO A 377 14.69 -14.88 0.02
CA PRO A 377 15.31 -15.91 0.85
C PRO A 377 14.27 -16.73 1.63
N LYS A 378 14.48 -18.01 1.72
CA LYS A 378 13.63 -18.92 2.49
C LYS A 378 14.46 -20.02 3.12
N MET A 379 14.15 -20.36 4.36
CA MET A 379 14.79 -21.47 5.06
C MET A 379 14.34 -22.84 4.53
N TYR A 380 13.14 -22.92 3.93
CA TYR A 380 12.55 -24.15 3.43
C TYR A 380 12.04 -23.98 2.00
N ALA A 381 12.19 -25.01 1.17
CA ALA A 381 11.58 -25.04 -0.16
C ALA A 381 10.05 -24.85 -0.01
N ALA A 382 9.49 -23.93 -0.76
CA ALA A 382 8.08 -23.61 -0.69
C ALA A 382 7.36 -24.03 -1.97
N GLU A 383 6.15 -24.52 -1.81
CA GLU A 383 5.18 -24.66 -2.90
C GLU A 383 4.82 -23.29 -3.49
N PRO A 384 4.24 -23.23 -4.70
CA PRO A 384 3.75 -21.98 -5.26
C PRO A 384 2.80 -21.27 -4.29
N ASP A 385 3.07 -19.99 -4.02
CA ASP A 385 2.26 -19.18 -3.12
C ASP A 385 1.08 -18.57 -3.90
N LEU A 386 -0.09 -19.22 -3.82
CA LEU A 386 -1.29 -18.81 -4.54
C LEU A 386 -1.83 -17.47 -4.06
N LEU A 387 -1.65 -17.15 -2.76
CA LEU A 387 -2.10 -15.87 -2.24
C LEU A 387 -1.18 -14.73 -2.66
N LEU A 388 0.14 -14.96 -2.76
CA LEU A 388 1.06 -14.02 -3.40
C LEU A 388 0.66 -13.72 -4.85
N GLN A 389 0.37 -14.77 -5.65
CA GLN A 389 -0.10 -14.59 -7.04
C GLN A 389 -1.36 -13.74 -7.10
N ARG A 390 -2.32 -14.00 -6.21
CA ARG A 390 -3.55 -13.21 -6.12
C ARG A 390 -3.29 -11.77 -5.71
N LEU A 391 -2.46 -11.52 -4.70
CA LEU A 391 -2.12 -10.16 -4.24
C LEU A 391 -1.44 -9.36 -5.34
N VAL A 392 -0.52 -9.96 -6.08
CA VAL A 392 0.12 -9.34 -7.26
C VAL A 392 -0.94 -9.00 -8.32
N GLY A 393 -1.85 -9.92 -8.61
CA GLY A 393 -2.94 -9.68 -9.56
C GLY A 393 -3.89 -8.56 -9.12
N GLU A 394 -4.24 -8.54 -7.84
CA GLU A 394 -5.06 -7.46 -7.27
C GLU A 394 -4.32 -6.11 -7.30
N ALA A 395 -3.06 -6.06 -6.92
CA ALA A 395 -2.25 -4.84 -6.95
C ALA A 395 -2.18 -4.22 -8.35
N LEU A 396 -1.98 -5.05 -9.36
CA LEU A 396 -1.84 -4.61 -10.74
C LEU A 396 -3.19 -4.34 -11.42
N PHE A 397 -4.15 -5.26 -11.31
CA PHE A 397 -5.25 -5.33 -12.25
C PHE A 397 -6.65 -5.35 -11.63
N HIS A 398 -6.80 -5.27 -10.30
CA HIS A 398 -8.13 -5.19 -9.71
C HIS A 398 -8.81 -3.87 -10.09
N VAL A 399 -10.11 -3.90 -10.44
CA VAL A 399 -10.84 -2.69 -10.84
C VAL A 399 -10.94 -1.69 -9.69
N HIS A 400 -11.15 -2.17 -8.46
CA HIS A 400 -11.33 -1.30 -7.29
C HIS A 400 -9.98 -0.79 -6.74
N GLY A 401 -9.81 0.53 -6.69
CA GLY A 401 -8.61 1.18 -6.17
C GLY A 401 -8.29 0.84 -4.72
N ALA A 402 -9.31 0.75 -3.87
CA ALA A 402 -9.14 0.35 -2.47
C ALA A 402 -8.54 -1.08 -2.34
N ARG A 403 -8.96 -2.00 -3.22
CA ARG A 403 -8.43 -3.37 -3.24
C ARG A 403 -6.98 -3.40 -3.73
N ARG A 404 -6.65 -2.61 -4.78
CA ARG A 404 -5.27 -2.46 -5.25
C ARG A 404 -4.36 -1.94 -4.14
N SER A 405 -4.76 -0.86 -3.48
CA SER A 405 -3.99 -0.26 -2.38
C SER A 405 -3.79 -1.22 -1.21
N MET A 406 -4.81 -1.98 -0.82
CA MET A 406 -4.71 -2.99 0.23
C MET A 406 -3.72 -4.10 -0.14
N ALA A 407 -3.80 -4.62 -1.38
CA ALA A 407 -2.89 -5.65 -1.86
C ALA A 407 -1.43 -5.16 -1.89
N VAL A 408 -1.21 -3.93 -2.38
CA VAL A 408 0.12 -3.31 -2.36
C VAL A 408 0.64 -3.11 -0.93
N ASN A 409 -0.20 -2.68 0.01
CA ASN A 409 0.23 -2.52 1.40
C ASN A 409 0.63 -3.84 2.05
N LEU A 410 -0.09 -4.93 1.77
CA LEU A 410 0.31 -6.27 2.23
C LEU A 410 1.64 -6.72 1.61
N LEU A 411 1.79 -6.56 0.29
CA LEU A 411 3.03 -6.89 -0.40
C LEU A 411 4.21 -6.08 0.15
N ARG A 412 4.03 -4.78 0.39
CA ARG A 412 5.04 -3.86 0.92
C ARG A 412 5.61 -4.31 2.26
N VAL A 413 4.73 -4.67 3.20
CA VAL A 413 5.14 -5.07 4.55
C VAL A 413 5.52 -6.55 4.64
N SER A 414 5.30 -7.32 3.57
CA SER A 414 5.76 -8.70 3.46
C SER A 414 7.21 -8.77 3.00
N PRO A 415 7.90 -9.90 3.21
CA PRO A 415 9.25 -10.12 2.68
C PRO A 415 9.36 -10.08 1.15
N TYR A 416 8.24 -10.10 0.44
CA TYR A 416 8.21 -10.11 -1.03
C TYR A 416 8.24 -8.71 -1.65
N GLY A 417 8.08 -7.64 -0.87
CA GLY A 417 7.85 -6.28 -1.39
C GLY A 417 8.88 -5.83 -2.41
N SER A 418 10.16 -5.88 -2.06
CA SER A 418 11.28 -5.51 -2.97
C SER A 418 11.33 -6.42 -4.20
N ALA A 419 11.23 -7.73 -4.02
CA ALA A 419 11.29 -8.68 -5.13
C ALA A 419 10.10 -8.54 -6.11
N VAL A 420 8.90 -8.19 -5.62
CA VAL A 420 7.75 -7.86 -6.47
C VAL A 420 7.99 -6.57 -7.24
N ALA A 421 8.55 -5.53 -6.59
CA ALA A 421 8.89 -4.28 -7.27
C ALA A 421 9.88 -4.51 -8.43
N ASP A 422 10.95 -5.28 -8.17
CA ASP A 422 11.94 -5.66 -9.17
C ASP A 422 11.33 -6.47 -10.34
N ALA A 423 10.46 -7.42 -10.03
CA ALA A 423 9.77 -8.22 -11.04
C ALA A 423 8.79 -7.37 -11.88
N CYS A 424 8.11 -6.40 -11.27
CA CYS A 424 7.22 -5.46 -11.96
C CYS A 424 7.97 -4.57 -12.96
N LEU A 425 9.26 -4.29 -12.78
CA LEU A 425 10.03 -3.43 -13.68
C LEU A 425 10.09 -3.99 -15.11
N THR A 426 10.01 -5.31 -15.27
CA THR A 426 9.91 -5.94 -16.59
C THR A 426 8.61 -5.53 -17.32
N LEU A 427 7.48 -5.42 -16.61
CA LEU A 427 6.22 -4.94 -17.17
C LEU A 427 6.21 -3.42 -17.34
N ALA A 428 6.93 -2.68 -16.49
CA ALA A 428 7.05 -1.22 -16.54
C ALA A 428 7.72 -0.73 -17.84
N SER A 429 8.53 -1.58 -18.45
CA SER A 429 9.21 -1.34 -19.73
C SER A 429 8.47 -1.93 -20.95
N ALA A 430 7.28 -2.51 -20.76
CA ALA A 430 6.50 -3.10 -21.84
C ALA A 430 5.95 -2.04 -22.82
N ASP A 431 5.70 -2.44 -24.06
CA ASP A 431 5.15 -1.55 -25.10
C ASP A 431 3.72 -1.08 -24.78
N SER A 432 2.98 -1.83 -23.99
CA SER A 432 1.64 -1.44 -23.55
C SER A 432 1.71 -0.37 -22.46
N GLU A 433 1.40 0.88 -22.80
CA GLU A 433 1.33 1.99 -21.82
C GLU A 433 0.40 1.65 -20.63
N PHE A 434 -0.72 0.98 -20.88
CA PHE A 434 -1.63 0.57 -19.82
C PHE A 434 -0.97 -0.38 -18.81
N VAL A 435 -0.35 -1.46 -19.28
CA VAL A 435 0.31 -2.44 -18.43
C VAL A 435 1.52 -1.80 -17.73
N GLY A 436 2.32 -1.04 -18.47
CA GLY A 436 3.45 -0.30 -17.92
C GLY A 436 3.02 0.69 -16.83
N ALA A 437 1.95 1.46 -17.06
CA ALA A 437 1.43 2.39 -16.06
C ALA A 437 0.96 1.68 -14.78
N ARG A 438 0.33 0.49 -14.88
CA ARG A 438 -0.08 -0.31 -13.74
C ARG A 438 1.13 -0.85 -12.95
N ALA A 439 2.15 -1.33 -13.68
CA ALA A 439 3.39 -1.79 -13.06
C ALA A 439 4.10 -0.64 -12.32
N TRP A 440 4.24 0.53 -12.94
CA TRP A 440 4.82 1.71 -12.28
C TRP A 440 4.03 2.16 -11.05
N GLU A 441 2.69 2.11 -11.12
CA GLU A 441 1.87 2.45 -9.95
C GLU A 441 2.10 1.49 -8.77
N THR A 442 2.36 0.23 -9.07
CA THR A 442 2.73 -0.76 -8.05
C THR A 442 4.15 -0.52 -7.53
N ILE A 443 5.12 -0.26 -8.41
CA ILE A 443 6.52 0.01 -8.03
C ILE A 443 6.63 1.21 -7.09
N TRP A 444 6.05 2.37 -7.45
CA TRP A 444 6.19 3.56 -6.59
C TRP A 444 5.52 3.40 -5.23
N GLN A 445 4.54 2.53 -5.11
CA GLN A 445 3.93 2.22 -3.83
C GLN A 445 4.73 1.21 -3.01
N LEU A 446 5.37 0.21 -3.64
CA LEU A 446 6.21 -0.78 -2.96
C LEU A 446 7.58 -0.21 -2.55
N GLY A 447 8.07 0.76 -3.27
CA GLY A 447 9.45 1.22 -3.25
C GLY A 447 10.21 0.76 -4.50
N VAL A 448 11.40 1.33 -4.73
CA VAL A 448 12.18 1.10 -5.95
C VAL A 448 12.93 -0.25 -5.98
N GLY A 449 12.85 -1.05 -4.94
CA GLY A 449 13.50 -2.36 -4.86
C GLY A 449 15.04 -2.28 -4.94
N SER A 450 15.64 -3.36 -5.46
CA SER A 450 17.11 -3.45 -5.63
C SER A 450 17.61 -2.83 -6.95
N ARG A 451 16.71 -2.46 -7.87
CA ARG A 451 17.03 -1.97 -9.23
C ARG A 451 16.95 -0.45 -9.35
N ARG A 452 17.33 0.29 -8.31
CA ARG A 452 17.29 1.76 -8.27
C ARG A 452 18.02 2.40 -9.45
N ASP A 453 19.23 1.92 -9.78
CA ASP A 453 20.03 2.44 -10.89
C ASP A 453 19.33 2.38 -12.24
N GLU A 454 18.53 1.33 -12.46
CA GLU A 454 17.74 1.20 -13.67
C GLU A 454 16.59 2.22 -13.70
N ILE A 455 15.96 2.46 -12.57
CA ILE A 455 14.90 3.46 -12.45
C ILE A 455 15.47 4.87 -12.68
N VAL A 456 16.66 5.16 -12.14
CA VAL A 456 17.38 6.43 -12.39
C VAL A 456 17.69 6.60 -13.88
N ARG A 457 18.15 5.55 -14.56
CA ARG A 457 18.38 5.61 -16.03
C ARG A 457 17.09 5.86 -16.81
N LEU A 458 15.97 5.26 -16.39
CA LEU A 458 14.66 5.49 -17.03
C LEU A 458 14.09 6.87 -16.72
N ALA A 459 14.43 7.46 -15.59
CA ALA A 459 14.08 8.82 -15.22
C ALA A 459 14.83 9.87 -16.08
N ASP A 460 16.09 9.60 -16.39
CA ASP A 460 16.96 10.46 -17.22
C ASP A 460 16.64 10.29 -18.71
N ASN A 461 16.68 9.06 -19.24
CA ASN A 461 16.63 8.75 -20.67
C ASN A 461 15.49 7.78 -21.04
N GLY A 462 14.34 7.90 -20.39
CA GLY A 462 13.19 7.05 -20.69
C GLY A 462 12.72 7.21 -22.15
N ARG A 463 12.48 6.07 -22.86
CA ARG A 463 12.08 6.03 -24.27
C ARG A 463 10.86 6.90 -24.58
N HIS A 464 9.96 7.08 -23.59
CA HIS A 464 8.74 7.86 -23.69
C HIS A 464 8.55 8.79 -22.50
N PRO A 465 7.99 10.00 -22.66
CA PRO A 465 7.75 10.93 -21.57
C PRO A 465 6.88 10.36 -20.44
N TRP A 466 5.92 9.46 -20.76
CA TRP A 466 5.11 8.81 -19.73
C TRP A 466 5.95 7.88 -18.84
N MET A 467 6.93 7.18 -19.40
CA MET A 467 7.83 6.29 -18.67
C MET A 467 8.79 7.10 -17.77
N GLN A 468 9.40 8.14 -18.34
CA GLN A 468 10.26 9.07 -17.60
C GLN A 468 9.53 9.70 -16.41
N ARG A 469 8.30 10.21 -16.64
CA ARG A 469 7.45 10.72 -15.57
C ARG A 469 7.21 9.70 -14.47
N ARG A 470 6.92 8.44 -14.80
CA ARG A 470 6.65 7.38 -13.84
C ARG A 470 7.89 6.98 -13.04
N ALA A 471 9.04 6.90 -13.69
CA ALA A 471 10.32 6.63 -13.04
C ALA A 471 10.68 7.74 -12.02
N LEU A 472 10.55 9.02 -12.40
CA LEU A 472 10.72 10.16 -11.50
C LEU A 472 9.74 10.11 -10.31
N THR A 473 8.47 9.76 -10.56
CA THR A 473 7.50 9.58 -9.48
C THR A 473 7.90 8.44 -8.52
N ALA A 474 8.44 7.34 -9.05
CA ALA A 474 8.92 6.23 -8.23
C ALA A 474 10.13 6.63 -7.36
N LEU A 475 11.08 7.41 -7.91
CA LEU A 475 12.22 7.95 -7.15
C LEU A 475 11.75 8.84 -5.99
N GLY A 476 10.82 9.78 -6.25
CA GLY A 476 10.27 10.65 -5.22
C GLY A 476 9.52 9.90 -4.11
N ASN A 477 8.96 8.73 -4.39
CA ASN A 477 8.27 7.90 -3.41
C ASN A 477 9.13 6.75 -2.84
N SER A 478 10.43 6.73 -3.14
CA SER A 478 11.32 5.64 -2.70
C SER A 478 11.60 5.66 -1.20
N GLY A 479 11.48 6.82 -0.54
CA GLY A 479 11.92 7.02 0.85
C GLY A 479 13.42 7.09 1.03
N VAL A 480 14.20 6.97 -0.05
CA VAL A 480 15.66 7.05 -0.04
C VAL A 480 16.08 8.38 -0.65
N PRO A 481 16.88 9.20 0.02
CA PRO A 481 17.42 10.43 -0.55
C PRO A 481 18.12 10.20 -1.89
N LEU A 482 18.10 11.20 -2.75
CA LEU A 482 18.90 11.20 -3.98
C LEU A 482 20.34 11.60 -3.63
N ASP A 483 21.31 10.88 -4.17
CA ASP A 483 22.70 11.31 -4.11
C ASP A 483 22.97 12.47 -5.10
N ASP A 484 24.19 13.03 -5.08
CA ASP A 484 24.55 14.18 -5.92
C ASP A 484 24.43 13.86 -7.43
N ALA A 485 24.81 12.65 -7.85
CA ALA A 485 24.77 12.24 -9.25
C ALA A 485 23.32 11.99 -9.72
N GLU A 486 22.49 11.38 -8.89
CA GLU A 486 21.07 11.20 -9.12
C GLU A 486 20.34 12.56 -9.16
N THR A 487 20.69 13.46 -8.21
CA THR A 487 20.14 14.82 -8.14
C THR A 487 20.44 15.59 -9.42
N ALA A 488 21.67 15.57 -9.93
CA ALA A 488 22.03 16.23 -11.18
C ALA A 488 21.18 15.70 -12.35
N LYS A 489 21.03 14.38 -12.50
CA LYS A 489 20.19 13.78 -13.55
C LYS A 489 18.72 14.20 -13.44
N VAL A 490 18.17 14.22 -12.22
CA VAL A 490 16.77 14.63 -12.00
C VAL A 490 16.58 16.12 -12.28
N VAL A 491 17.55 16.98 -11.94
CA VAL A 491 17.56 18.41 -12.27
C VAL A 491 17.57 18.57 -13.80
N ASP A 492 18.46 17.92 -14.53
CA ASP A 492 18.55 17.99 -15.98
C ASP A 492 17.25 17.50 -16.63
N ALA A 493 16.73 16.35 -16.22
CA ALA A 493 15.45 15.82 -16.71
C ALA A 493 14.29 16.79 -16.45
N THR A 494 14.33 17.57 -15.36
CA THR A 494 13.29 18.53 -14.99
C THR A 494 13.39 19.82 -15.81
N LEU A 495 14.60 20.32 -16.03
CA LEU A 495 14.84 21.59 -16.73
C LEU A 495 14.78 21.47 -18.24
N LEU A 496 15.27 20.35 -18.81
CA LEU A 496 15.39 20.16 -20.26
C LEU A 496 14.09 19.67 -20.93
N THR A 497 13.12 19.24 -20.14
CA THR A 497 11.87 18.69 -20.68
C THR A 497 10.87 19.79 -21.07
N SER A 498 10.24 19.64 -22.23
CA SER A 498 9.03 20.41 -22.59
C SER A 498 7.74 19.77 -22.05
N HIS A 499 7.82 18.56 -21.50
CA HIS A 499 6.65 17.81 -21.06
C HIS A 499 6.30 18.13 -19.61
N ARG A 500 5.20 18.88 -19.41
CA ARG A 500 4.74 19.34 -18.09
C ARG A 500 4.67 18.23 -17.02
N GLY A 501 4.25 17.02 -17.40
CA GLY A 501 4.13 15.90 -16.46
C GLY A 501 5.48 15.35 -16.01
N VAL A 502 6.51 15.40 -16.84
CA VAL A 502 7.90 15.01 -16.48
C VAL A 502 8.45 16.05 -15.51
N CYS A 503 8.31 17.33 -15.82
CA CYS A 503 8.74 18.41 -14.94
C CYS A 503 8.08 18.30 -13.54
N SER A 504 6.75 18.10 -13.47
CA SER A 504 6.06 17.94 -12.18
C SER A 504 6.56 16.73 -11.38
N ALA A 505 6.88 15.61 -12.06
CA ALA A 505 7.42 14.42 -11.40
C ALA A 505 8.87 14.63 -10.95
N GLY A 506 9.67 15.40 -11.70
CA GLY A 506 11.01 15.79 -11.28
C GLY A 506 10.99 16.69 -10.05
N LEU A 507 10.08 17.68 -9.99
CA LEU A 507 9.89 18.51 -8.79
C LEU A 507 9.45 17.69 -7.57
N LEU A 508 8.61 16.65 -7.76
CA LEU A 508 8.28 15.70 -6.70
C LEU A 508 9.53 14.94 -6.23
N ALA A 509 10.33 14.40 -7.17
CA ALA A 509 11.53 13.64 -6.82
C ALA A 509 12.55 14.50 -6.06
N LEU A 510 12.79 15.74 -6.50
CA LEU A 510 13.66 16.69 -5.81
C LEU A 510 13.09 17.10 -4.46
N GLY A 511 11.80 17.45 -4.41
CA GLY A 511 11.16 17.87 -3.15
C GLY A 511 11.19 16.81 -2.05
N MET A 512 11.04 15.55 -2.43
CA MET A 512 11.08 14.44 -1.50
C MET A 512 12.52 13.96 -1.20
N GLY A 513 13.39 13.88 -2.23
CA GLY A 513 14.67 13.20 -2.12
C GLY A 513 15.91 14.12 -2.04
N ALA A 514 15.85 15.34 -2.59
CA ALA A 514 16.99 16.28 -2.64
C ALA A 514 16.51 17.74 -2.79
N PRO A 515 15.98 18.36 -1.71
CA PRO A 515 15.45 19.74 -1.78
C PRO A 515 16.49 20.78 -2.23
N SER A 516 17.77 20.55 -2.03
CA SER A 516 18.87 21.41 -2.54
C SER A 516 18.79 21.61 -4.05
N GLY A 517 18.38 20.59 -4.81
CA GLY A 517 18.19 20.65 -6.25
C GLY A 517 17.07 21.63 -6.68
N LEU A 518 16.12 21.93 -5.80
CA LEU A 518 15.04 22.89 -6.08
C LEU A 518 15.55 24.33 -6.21
N GLY A 519 16.68 24.67 -5.57
CA GLY A 519 17.32 25.98 -5.72
C GLY A 519 17.84 26.27 -7.14
N MET A 520 17.94 25.27 -8.00
CA MET A 520 18.36 25.41 -9.39
C MET A 520 17.18 25.68 -10.37
N MET A 521 15.95 25.82 -9.85
CA MET A 521 14.71 25.85 -10.64
C MET A 521 14.26 27.25 -11.04
N ASP A 522 15.08 28.30 -10.90
CA ASP A 522 14.72 29.69 -11.18
C ASP A 522 14.35 29.95 -12.66
N SER A 523 14.91 29.16 -13.58
CA SER A 523 14.62 29.25 -15.02
C SER A 523 13.24 28.69 -15.41
N LEU A 524 12.56 27.97 -14.51
CA LEU A 524 11.26 27.38 -14.79
C LEU A 524 10.15 28.44 -14.92
N PRO A 525 9.07 28.14 -15.69
CA PRO A 525 7.85 28.96 -15.73
C PRO A 525 7.26 29.19 -14.35
N ALA A 526 6.58 30.33 -14.15
CA ALA A 526 6.08 30.80 -12.84
C ALA A 526 5.29 29.74 -12.06
N HIS A 527 4.42 28.96 -12.73
CA HIS A 527 3.61 27.93 -12.08
C HIS A 527 4.45 26.73 -11.59
N GLN A 528 5.55 26.42 -12.27
CA GLN A 528 6.47 25.34 -11.87
C GLN A 528 7.39 25.81 -10.74
N ARG A 529 7.85 27.07 -10.77
CA ARG A 529 8.55 27.68 -9.64
C ARG A 529 7.68 27.73 -8.38
N ALA A 530 6.39 28.01 -8.52
CA ALA A 530 5.47 27.96 -7.39
C ALA A 530 5.37 26.54 -6.78
N ALA A 531 5.40 25.50 -7.61
CA ALA A 531 5.47 24.11 -7.15
C ALA A 531 6.80 23.79 -6.44
N ALA A 532 7.94 24.26 -6.98
CA ALA A 532 9.25 24.13 -6.32
C ALA A 532 9.26 24.83 -4.95
N ASN A 533 8.75 26.07 -4.88
CA ASN A 533 8.63 26.82 -3.63
C ASN A 533 7.70 26.15 -2.62
N TRP A 534 6.63 25.49 -3.09
CA TRP A 534 5.76 24.70 -2.22
C TRP A 534 6.53 23.56 -1.55
N TRP A 535 7.36 22.81 -2.29
CA TRP A 535 8.21 21.77 -1.72
C TRP A 535 9.24 22.31 -0.73
N LEU A 536 9.89 23.45 -1.02
CA LEU A 536 10.82 24.10 -0.09
C LEU A 536 10.12 24.49 1.22
N LYS A 537 8.86 24.93 1.17
CA LYS A 537 8.05 25.25 2.34
C LYS A 537 7.63 24.02 3.14
N VAL A 538 7.25 22.94 2.46
CA VAL A 538 6.72 21.72 3.07
C VAL A 538 7.85 20.88 3.67
N GLY A 539 9.01 20.86 3.02
CA GLY A 539 10.20 20.14 3.44
C GLY A 539 10.35 18.75 2.79
N PRO A 540 11.50 18.09 3.02
CA PRO A 540 11.84 16.79 2.44
C PRO A 540 10.99 15.65 2.99
N SER A 541 11.20 14.46 2.42
CA SER A 541 10.62 13.22 2.97
C SER A 541 11.06 12.99 4.41
N ILE A 542 10.16 12.40 5.18
CA ILE A 542 10.40 11.97 6.55
C ILE A 542 10.55 10.46 6.54
N ALA A 543 11.62 9.97 7.11
CA ALA A 543 11.82 8.56 7.45
C ALA A 543 11.90 8.43 8.97
N ASP A 544 11.25 7.40 9.51
CA ASP A 544 11.37 7.10 10.93
C ASP A 544 12.78 6.56 11.21
N ALA A 545 13.38 6.98 12.31
CA ALA A 545 14.58 6.34 12.85
C ALA A 545 14.10 5.10 13.61
N ASP A 546 14.17 3.95 12.96
CA ASP A 546 13.79 2.64 13.53
C ASP A 546 14.98 2.00 14.27
#